data_df9ac1dc2a53a65bb264f8330c4036d2
#
_entry.id   df9ac1dc2a53a65bb264f8330c4036d2
#
_cell.length_a   1.000
_cell.length_b   1.000
_cell.length_c   1.000
_cell.angle_alpha   90.00
_cell.angle_beta   90.00
_cell.angle_gamma   90.00
#
_symmetry.space_group_name_H-M   'P 1'
#
loop_
_entity.id
_entity.type
_entity.pdbx_description
1 polymer ?
#
loop_
_entity_poly.entity_id
_entity_poly.type
_entity_poly.pdbx_seq_one_letter_code
_entity_poly.pdbx_strand_id
1 'polypeptide(L)'
;MAGARRLSAVDQGWPLARPFAISRGVKTEARVVVCEVEDADGQAGRGECVPYAHYGETVDSVIHQIAEVADAVAEGIGRRELLDALPPGAARNAVDCALWDLECKQAGRRAWELAGLPEPLPAVTAETIGIASPQEMAIQARRLAQAPLLKIKLDGADVRARLGAVREAAPEARLVVDPNEGWDLHRLENLAPFLTEMGVEMLEQPVPTHGDEILRGLSYPIPICADESCHTVRDLDRLVGLYDMVNVKLDKTGGLTAALDLADAACAQGFGLMVGCMVATSLAMAPATLLIGRARVIDLDGPLLLREDRAPGLDFAGGRIHPPVPALWG
;
A
#
# COMPACT_ATOMS: atom_id res chain seq x y z
N MET A 1 7.08 33.65 14.24
CA MET A 1 7.93 32.94 13.26
C MET A 1 7.97 31.50 13.74
N ALA A 2 7.59 30.54 12.89
CA ALA A 2 7.80 29.13 13.21
C ALA A 2 9.31 28.93 13.43
N GLY A 3 9.70 28.31 14.53
CA GLY A 3 11.10 27.96 14.78
C GLY A 3 11.62 27.02 13.69
N ALA A 4 12.93 27.04 13.44
CA ALA A 4 13.55 26.19 12.43
C ALA A 4 13.27 24.70 12.73
N ARG A 5 12.75 23.98 11.76
CA ARG A 5 12.53 22.52 11.85
C ARG A 5 13.83 21.79 11.48
N ARG A 6 14.04 20.61 12.04
CA ARG A 6 15.14 19.72 11.68
C ARG A 6 14.61 18.47 10.99
N LEU A 7 15.13 18.17 9.81
CA LEU A 7 14.81 16.96 9.07
C LEU A 7 15.92 15.93 9.23
N SER A 8 15.55 14.68 9.47
CA SER A 8 16.48 13.55 9.46
C SER A 8 15.86 12.33 8.78
N ALA A 9 16.70 11.46 8.23
CA ALA A 9 16.26 10.20 7.63
C ALA A 9 17.23 9.09 7.98
N VAL A 10 16.70 7.91 8.33
CA VAL A 10 17.49 6.74 8.68
C VAL A 10 16.96 5.49 7.99
N ASP A 11 17.88 4.66 7.50
CA ASP A 11 17.60 3.35 6.94
C ASP A 11 17.42 2.31 8.05
N GLN A 12 16.40 1.47 7.94
CA GLN A 12 16.12 0.40 8.89
C GLN A 12 15.78 -0.90 8.16
N GLY A 13 16.33 -2.02 8.64
CA GLY A 13 16.04 -3.35 8.16
C GLY A 13 15.12 -4.11 9.12
N TRP A 14 14.05 -4.69 8.60
CA TRP A 14 13.07 -5.46 9.36
C TRP A 14 12.98 -6.87 8.78
N PRO A 15 13.53 -7.90 9.49
CA PRO A 15 13.44 -9.28 9.02
C PRO A 15 12.00 -9.75 8.87
N LEU A 16 11.72 -10.46 7.79
CA LEU A 16 10.43 -11.12 7.61
C LEU A 16 10.30 -12.35 8.51
N ALA A 17 9.09 -12.67 8.93
CA ALA A 17 8.79 -13.90 9.67
C ALA A 17 9.08 -15.15 8.82
N ARG A 18 8.94 -15.05 7.50
CA ARG A 18 9.23 -16.07 6.50
C ARG A 18 9.66 -15.41 5.19
N PRO A 19 10.41 -16.12 4.30
CA PRO A 19 10.64 -15.65 2.95
C PRO A 19 9.30 -15.37 2.25
N PHE A 20 9.19 -14.22 1.62
CA PHE A 20 8.00 -13.77 0.90
C PHE A 20 8.28 -13.69 -0.60
N ALA A 21 7.60 -14.54 -1.37
CA ALA A 21 7.78 -14.65 -2.81
C ALA A 21 6.61 -14.00 -3.58
N ILE A 22 6.97 -13.18 -4.56
CA ILE A 22 6.06 -12.62 -5.58
C ILE A 22 6.62 -12.95 -6.96
N SER A 23 5.91 -12.61 -8.04
CA SER A 23 6.37 -12.86 -9.43
C SER A 23 7.76 -12.26 -9.73
N ARG A 24 8.18 -11.20 -9.03
CA ARG A 24 9.44 -10.49 -9.23
C ARG A 24 10.60 -10.94 -8.32
N GLY A 25 10.41 -11.93 -7.46
CA GLY A 25 11.48 -12.46 -6.60
C GLY A 25 11.07 -12.77 -5.16
N VAL A 26 12.06 -13.06 -4.32
CA VAL A 26 11.88 -13.44 -2.92
C VAL A 26 12.53 -12.41 -2.02
N LYS A 27 11.82 -11.95 -0.99
CA LYS A 27 12.32 -11.06 0.06
C LYS A 27 12.42 -11.82 1.38
N THR A 28 13.44 -11.50 2.18
CA THR A 28 13.64 -12.01 3.55
C THR A 28 13.69 -10.88 4.57
N GLU A 29 13.76 -9.64 4.10
CA GLU A 29 13.82 -8.41 4.89
C GLU A 29 13.04 -7.31 4.19
N ALA A 30 12.36 -6.46 4.96
CA ALA A 30 11.86 -5.18 4.51
C ALA A 30 12.91 -4.09 4.84
N ARG A 31 13.36 -3.34 3.82
CA ARG A 31 14.21 -2.16 4.00
C ARG A 31 13.34 -0.94 3.89
N VAL A 32 13.34 -0.11 4.93
CA VAL A 32 12.53 1.09 5.02
C VAL A 32 13.40 2.30 5.34
N VAL A 33 12.94 3.48 4.94
CA VAL A 33 13.53 4.75 5.38
C VAL A 33 12.53 5.44 6.29
N VAL A 34 12.98 5.76 7.50
CA VAL A 34 12.20 6.55 8.48
C VAL A 34 12.68 7.98 8.41
N CYS A 35 11.73 8.88 8.17
CA CYS A 35 11.93 10.32 8.19
C CYS A 35 11.37 10.89 9.51
N GLU A 36 12.09 11.83 10.11
CA GLU A 36 11.65 12.57 11.28
C GLU A 36 11.82 14.08 11.04
N VAL A 37 10.76 14.83 11.33
CA VAL A 37 10.75 16.29 11.32
C VAL A 37 10.51 16.75 12.75
N GLU A 38 11.51 17.42 13.35
CA GLU A 38 11.47 17.96 14.72
C GLU A 38 11.37 19.48 14.68
N ASP A 39 10.48 20.08 15.45
CA ASP A 39 10.38 21.52 15.60
C ASP A 39 11.30 22.07 16.70
N ALA A 40 11.31 23.39 16.86
CA ALA A 40 12.16 24.08 17.86
C ALA A 40 11.78 23.77 19.31
N ASP A 41 10.58 23.28 19.56
CA ASP A 41 10.09 22.89 20.90
C ASP A 41 10.36 21.42 21.21
N GLY A 42 10.99 20.66 20.28
CA GLY A 42 11.34 19.26 20.42
C GLY A 42 10.17 18.31 20.12
N GLN A 43 9.07 18.80 19.53
CA GLN A 43 8.05 17.91 19.02
C GLN A 43 8.50 17.31 17.69
N ALA A 44 8.35 15.99 17.55
CA ALA A 44 8.79 15.27 16.35
C ALA A 44 7.62 14.51 15.67
N GLY A 45 7.48 14.74 14.38
CA GLY A 45 6.62 13.94 13.51
C GLY A 45 7.42 12.92 12.71
N ARG A 46 6.87 11.74 12.49
CA ARG A 46 7.53 10.62 11.81
C ARG A 46 6.77 10.16 10.60
N GLY A 47 7.49 9.75 9.57
CA GLY A 47 6.97 9.06 8.41
C GLY A 47 7.89 7.91 8.01
N GLU A 48 7.35 6.88 7.38
CA GLU A 48 8.12 5.73 6.90
C GLU A 48 7.75 5.46 5.45
N CYS A 49 8.76 5.09 4.65
CA CYS A 49 8.56 4.70 3.26
C CYS A 49 9.40 3.48 2.90
N VAL A 50 9.04 2.87 1.78
CA VAL A 50 9.77 1.74 1.20
C VAL A 50 10.37 2.16 -0.13
N PRO A 51 11.70 2.36 -0.22
CA PRO A 51 12.38 2.50 -1.51
C PRO A 51 12.11 1.28 -2.39
N TYR A 52 11.48 1.47 -3.54
CA TYR A 52 11.06 0.34 -4.36
C TYR A 52 11.83 0.24 -5.68
N ALA A 53 12.70 -0.76 -5.77
CA ALA A 53 13.62 -0.93 -6.90
C ALA A 53 12.90 -1.05 -8.27
N HIS A 54 11.67 -1.58 -8.30
CA HIS A 54 10.85 -1.66 -9.51
C HIS A 54 10.52 -0.27 -10.08
N TYR A 55 10.48 0.77 -9.22
CA TYR A 55 10.28 2.17 -9.61
C TYR A 55 11.60 2.96 -9.71
N GLY A 56 12.74 2.26 -9.67
CA GLY A 56 14.07 2.87 -9.80
C GLY A 56 14.59 3.50 -8.51
N GLU A 57 13.98 3.22 -7.35
CA GLU A 57 14.39 3.78 -6.07
C GLU A 57 15.36 2.84 -5.33
N THR A 58 16.29 3.44 -4.62
CA THR A 58 17.20 2.79 -3.66
C THR A 58 17.13 3.52 -2.33
N VAL A 59 17.58 2.87 -1.24
CA VAL A 59 17.71 3.54 0.06
C VAL A 59 18.52 4.82 -0.04
N ASP A 60 19.67 4.76 -0.71
CA ASP A 60 20.56 5.92 -0.87
C ASP A 60 19.90 7.05 -1.67
N SER A 61 19.21 6.73 -2.79
CA SER A 61 18.51 7.74 -3.58
C SER A 61 17.39 8.42 -2.81
N VAL A 62 16.65 7.66 -2.01
CA VAL A 62 15.54 8.18 -1.19
C VAL A 62 16.07 9.07 -0.06
N ILE A 63 17.13 8.66 0.66
CA ILE A 63 17.76 9.48 1.68
C ILE A 63 18.33 10.78 1.07
N HIS A 64 18.93 10.69 -0.11
CA HIS A 64 19.44 11.86 -0.82
C HIS A 64 18.31 12.84 -1.17
N GLN A 65 17.21 12.38 -1.76
CA GLN A 65 16.05 13.21 -2.07
C GLN A 65 15.43 13.85 -0.83
N ILE A 66 15.37 13.13 0.30
CA ILE A 66 14.91 13.70 1.57
C ILE A 66 15.84 14.84 2.01
N ALA A 67 17.15 14.66 1.88
CA ALA A 67 18.11 15.69 2.25
C ALA A 67 18.02 16.96 1.38
N GLU A 68 17.63 16.85 0.09
CA GLU A 68 17.46 17.99 -0.81
C GLU A 68 16.39 19.00 -0.35
N VAL A 69 15.43 18.57 0.46
CA VAL A 69 14.37 19.45 0.99
C VAL A 69 14.61 19.90 2.43
N ALA A 70 15.80 19.61 3.02
CA ALA A 70 16.09 19.93 4.40
C ALA A 70 15.98 21.43 4.71
N ASP A 71 16.49 22.30 3.82
CA ASP A 71 16.41 23.76 3.99
C ASP A 71 14.95 24.23 3.89
N ALA A 72 14.18 23.74 2.94
CA ALA A 72 12.78 24.08 2.80
C ALA A 72 11.95 23.64 4.02
N VAL A 73 12.27 22.46 4.60
CA VAL A 73 11.65 21.99 5.85
C VAL A 73 12.03 22.87 7.02
N ALA A 74 13.30 23.31 7.10
CA ALA A 74 13.78 24.23 8.15
C ALA A 74 13.09 25.61 8.04
N GLU A 75 12.78 26.05 6.85
CA GLU A 75 12.02 27.28 6.56
C GLU A 75 10.51 27.13 6.78
N GLY A 76 10.01 25.91 7.02
CA GLY A 76 8.62 25.64 7.37
C GLY A 76 7.73 25.28 6.18
N ILE A 77 8.27 24.65 5.11
CA ILE A 77 7.47 24.16 3.99
C ILE A 77 6.25 23.37 4.47
N GLY A 78 5.10 23.62 3.87
CA GLY A 78 3.87 22.89 4.14
C GLY A 78 3.73 21.64 3.25
N ARG A 79 2.79 20.77 3.60
CA ARG A 79 2.53 19.52 2.85
C ARG A 79 2.14 19.76 1.39
N ARG A 80 1.43 20.83 1.10
CA ARG A 80 1.00 21.17 -0.29
C ARG A 80 2.19 21.65 -1.12
N GLU A 81 3.02 22.51 -0.57
CA GLU A 81 4.24 22.99 -1.26
C GLU A 81 5.25 21.85 -1.47
N LEU A 82 5.26 20.84 -0.58
CA LEU A 82 6.11 19.65 -0.73
C LEU A 82 5.79 18.86 -2.01
N LEU A 83 4.54 18.92 -2.50
CA LEU A 83 4.16 18.23 -3.75
C LEU A 83 4.92 18.76 -4.97
N ASP A 84 5.33 20.03 -4.94
CA ASP A 84 6.12 20.66 -6.00
C ASP A 84 7.63 20.54 -5.74
N ALA A 85 8.05 20.38 -4.47
CA ALA A 85 9.46 20.30 -4.09
C ALA A 85 10.07 18.91 -4.32
N LEU A 86 9.28 17.83 -4.19
CA LEU A 86 9.72 16.47 -4.44
C LEU A 86 8.82 15.74 -5.45
N PRO A 87 9.38 14.89 -6.30
CA PRO A 87 8.57 14.03 -7.18
C PRO A 87 7.75 13.02 -6.35
N PRO A 88 6.65 12.46 -6.92
CA PRO A 88 5.97 11.33 -6.30
C PRO A 88 6.93 10.16 -6.10
N GLY A 89 6.79 9.43 -5.00
CA GLY A 89 7.65 8.32 -4.63
C GLY A 89 7.91 8.25 -3.13
N ALA A 90 8.80 7.34 -2.75
CA ALA A 90 9.08 7.00 -1.35
C ALA A 90 9.60 8.21 -0.54
N ALA A 91 10.52 9.01 -1.08
CA ALA A 91 11.09 10.15 -0.37
C ALA A 91 10.01 11.16 0.05
N ARG A 92 9.15 11.56 -0.91
CA ARG A 92 8.06 12.49 -0.62
C ARG A 92 7.06 11.89 0.36
N ASN A 93 6.75 10.57 0.24
CA ASN A 93 5.88 9.88 1.19
C ASN A 93 6.39 10.01 2.63
N ALA A 94 7.67 9.72 2.87
CA ALA A 94 8.24 9.80 4.22
C ALA A 94 8.16 11.21 4.80
N VAL A 95 8.52 12.25 4.02
CA VAL A 95 8.48 13.65 4.48
C VAL A 95 7.04 14.13 4.69
N ASP A 96 6.13 13.86 3.74
CA ASP A 96 4.71 14.24 3.85
C ASP A 96 4.06 13.65 5.10
N CYS A 97 4.26 12.35 5.34
CA CYS A 97 3.71 11.68 6.51
C CYS A 97 4.33 12.17 7.83
N ALA A 98 5.62 12.56 7.82
CA ALA A 98 6.26 13.17 8.99
C ALA A 98 5.70 14.58 9.27
N LEU A 99 5.43 15.37 8.24
CA LEU A 99 4.79 16.68 8.39
C LEU A 99 3.35 16.54 8.92
N TRP A 100 2.58 15.57 8.42
CA TRP A 100 1.24 15.27 8.95
C TRP A 100 1.27 14.95 10.45
N ASP A 101 2.17 14.07 10.87
CA ASP A 101 2.31 13.65 12.27
C ASP A 101 2.74 14.82 13.16
N LEU A 102 3.67 15.67 12.69
CA LEU A 102 4.09 16.86 13.41
C LEU A 102 2.93 17.86 13.58
N GLU A 103 2.20 18.15 12.49
CA GLU A 103 1.06 19.06 12.53
C GLU A 103 -0.05 18.56 13.46
N CYS A 104 -0.30 17.25 13.51
CA CYS A 104 -1.26 16.65 14.45
C CYS A 104 -0.86 16.92 15.90
N LYS A 105 0.42 16.68 16.22
CA LYS A 105 0.96 16.89 17.56
C LYS A 105 0.92 18.36 17.97
N GLN A 106 1.34 19.27 17.08
CA GLN A 106 1.30 20.71 17.31
C GLN A 106 -0.14 21.22 17.51
N ALA A 107 -1.11 20.69 16.76
CA ALA A 107 -2.50 21.09 16.86
C ALA A 107 -3.26 20.39 18.00
N GLY A 108 -2.70 19.32 18.59
CA GLY A 108 -3.41 18.46 19.55
C GLY A 108 -4.65 17.81 18.93
N ARG A 109 -4.63 17.50 17.62
CA ARG A 109 -5.73 16.96 16.84
C ARG A 109 -5.29 15.72 16.07
N ARG A 110 -6.25 14.83 15.82
CA ARG A 110 -6.00 13.63 15.03
C ARG A 110 -5.91 13.95 13.53
N ALA A 111 -5.18 13.11 12.78
CA ALA A 111 -4.96 13.34 11.35
C ALA A 111 -6.26 13.36 10.54
N TRP A 112 -7.26 12.55 10.88
CA TRP A 112 -8.57 12.60 10.22
C TRP A 112 -9.31 13.92 10.46
N GLU A 113 -9.17 14.53 11.64
CA GLU A 113 -9.77 15.84 11.93
C GLU A 113 -9.10 16.94 11.11
N LEU A 114 -7.77 16.90 10.97
CA LEU A 114 -7.03 17.84 10.13
C LEU A 114 -7.35 17.66 8.64
N ALA A 115 -7.61 16.42 8.22
CA ALA A 115 -8.02 16.09 6.85
C ALA A 115 -9.51 16.40 6.57
N GLY A 116 -10.31 16.73 7.59
CA GLY A 116 -11.76 16.90 7.45
C GLY A 116 -12.49 15.59 7.13
N LEU A 117 -11.95 14.47 7.56
CA LEU A 117 -12.51 13.13 7.35
C LEU A 117 -13.19 12.63 8.62
N PRO A 118 -14.14 11.68 8.50
CA PRO A 118 -14.65 10.97 9.67
C PRO A 118 -13.54 10.14 10.33
N GLU A 119 -13.69 9.88 11.63
CA GLU A 119 -12.79 8.97 12.34
C GLU A 119 -12.79 7.60 11.67
N PRO A 120 -11.60 7.05 11.34
CA PRO A 120 -11.50 5.71 10.75
C PRO A 120 -12.04 4.65 11.72
N LEU A 121 -12.82 3.71 11.20
CA LEU A 121 -13.31 2.56 11.96
C LEU A 121 -12.46 1.32 11.64
N PRO A 122 -12.39 0.33 12.57
CA PRO A 122 -11.75 -0.93 12.28
C PRO A 122 -12.33 -1.60 11.03
N ALA A 123 -11.46 -2.01 10.09
CA ALA A 123 -11.88 -2.56 8.82
C ALA A 123 -11.14 -3.86 8.48
N VAL A 124 -11.80 -4.74 7.72
CA VAL A 124 -11.17 -5.97 7.23
C VAL A 124 -9.99 -5.59 6.33
N THR A 125 -8.80 -6.10 6.66
CA THR A 125 -7.63 -6.05 5.78
C THR A 125 -7.35 -7.41 5.17
N ALA A 126 -6.80 -7.46 3.98
CA ALA A 126 -6.31 -8.70 3.40
C ALA A 126 -5.14 -9.24 4.25
N GLU A 127 -4.99 -10.57 4.27
CA GLU A 127 -3.76 -11.23 4.69
C GLU A 127 -3.18 -11.96 3.49
N THR A 128 -1.90 -11.73 3.20
CA THR A 128 -1.29 -12.13 1.94
C THR A 128 -0.65 -13.51 2.02
N ILE A 129 -0.97 -14.35 1.03
CA ILE A 129 -0.30 -15.63 0.77
C ILE A 129 0.66 -15.43 -0.40
N GLY A 130 1.97 -15.58 -0.13
CA GLY A 130 3.03 -15.52 -1.14
C GLY A 130 3.05 -16.75 -2.05
N ILE A 131 3.75 -16.63 -3.19
CA ILE A 131 3.89 -17.72 -4.16
C ILE A 131 4.69 -18.87 -3.52
N ALA A 132 4.13 -20.08 -3.59
CA ALA A 132 4.75 -21.31 -3.14
C ALA A 132 4.16 -22.52 -3.90
N SER A 133 4.50 -23.75 -3.52
CA SER A 133 3.80 -24.93 -4.01
C SER A 133 2.33 -24.93 -3.56
N PRO A 134 1.41 -25.59 -4.31
CA PRO A 134 0.01 -25.69 -3.90
C PRO A 134 -0.17 -26.18 -2.45
N GLN A 135 0.64 -27.14 -2.03
CA GLN A 135 0.61 -27.70 -0.68
C GLN A 135 1.01 -26.68 0.40
N GLU A 136 2.07 -25.91 0.14
CA GLU A 136 2.54 -24.85 1.06
C GLU A 136 1.54 -23.70 1.13
N MET A 137 0.95 -23.29 0.00
CA MET A 137 -0.09 -22.24 -0.04
C MET A 137 -1.34 -22.71 0.73
N ALA A 138 -1.75 -23.98 0.61
CA ALA A 138 -2.83 -24.55 1.42
C ALA A 138 -2.51 -24.57 2.91
N ILE A 139 -1.25 -24.83 3.30
CA ILE A 139 -0.81 -24.76 4.71
C ILE A 139 -0.90 -23.31 5.21
N GLN A 140 -0.47 -22.33 4.42
CA GLN A 140 -0.60 -20.90 4.76
C GLN A 140 -2.07 -20.51 4.90
N ALA A 141 -2.93 -20.89 3.94
CA ALA A 141 -4.36 -20.62 3.97
C ALA A 141 -5.05 -21.20 5.21
N ARG A 142 -4.72 -22.43 5.62
CA ARG A 142 -5.25 -23.01 6.86
C ARG A 142 -4.86 -22.24 8.12
N ARG A 143 -3.65 -21.68 8.16
CA ARG A 143 -3.21 -20.81 9.29
C ARG A 143 -3.96 -19.50 9.33
N LEU A 144 -4.38 -19.00 8.17
CA LEU A 144 -5.15 -17.77 7.97
C LEU A 144 -6.65 -18.03 7.79
N ALA A 145 -7.16 -19.21 8.16
CA ALA A 145 -8.56 -19.60 7.93
C ALA A 145 -9.58 -18.71 8.66
N GLN A 146 -9.15 -17.93 9.65
CA GLN A 146 -9.99 -16.92 10.34
C GLN A 146 -9.90 -15.54 9.70
N ALA A 147 -8.98 -15.32 8.75
CA ALA A 147 -8.92 -14.06 8.01
C ALA A 147 -10.10 -13.95 7.04
N PRO A 148 -10.91 -12.89 7.15
CA PRO A 148 -12.09 -12.71 6.28
C PRO A 148 -11.73 -12.48 4.80
N LEU A 149 -10.50 -12.02 4.52
CA LEU A 149 -10.01 -11.68 3.19
C LEU A 149 -8.58 -12.15 3.02
N LEU A 150 -8.32 -12.90 1.96
CA LEU A 150 -6.98 -13.36 1.58
C LEU A 150 -6.57 -12.75 0.24
N LYS A 151 -5.35 -12.23 0.18
CA LYS A 151 -4.70 -11.81 -1.06
C LYS A 151 -3.72 -12.89 -1.51
N ILE A 152 -3.91 -13.41 -2.73
CA ILE A 152 -3.18 -14.55 -3.25
C ILE A 152 -2.21 -14.07 -4.32
N LYS A 153 -0.90 -14.16 -4.05
CA LYS A 153 0.14 -13.89 -5.04
C LYS A 153 0.27 -15.09 -5.97
N LEU A 154 0.23 -14.82 -7.27
CA LEU A 154 0.37 -15.85 -8.31
C LEU A 154 1.33 -15.35 -9.40
N ASP A 155 2.05 -16.28 -9.98
CA ASP A 155 2.75 -16.10 -11.25
C ASP A 155 1.98 -16.81 -12.40
N GLY A 156 2.65 -17.09 -13.50
CA GLY A 156 2.07 -17.83 -14.60
C GLY A 156 2.02 -19.35 -14.40
N ALA A 157 2.61 -19.91 -13.36
CA ALA A 157 2.71 -21.36 -13.16
C ALA A 157 1.63 -21.88 -12.20
N ASP A 158 1.08 -23.04 -12.51
CA ASP A 158 0.19 -23.83 -11.63
C ASP A 158 -0.98 -23.05 -11.00
N VAL A 159 -1.46 -21.97 -11.63
CA VAL A 159 -2.50 -21.08 -11.11
C VAL A 159 -3.71 -21.85 -10.57
N ARG A 160 -4.24 -22.81 -11.36
CA ARG A 160 -5.41 -23.59 -10.98
C ARG A 160 -5.15 -24.47 -9.76
N ALA A 161 -3.99 -25.14 -9.70
CA ALA A 161 -3.63 -25.98 -8.57
C ALA A 161 -3.40 -25.17 -7.29
N ARG A 162 -2.70 -24.03 -7.38
CA ARG A 162 -2.42 -23.15 -6.25
C ARG A 162 -3.69 -22.52 -5.69
N LEU A 163 -4.49 -21.88 -6.54
CA LEU A 163 -5.71 -21.21 -6.09
C LEU A 163 -6.77 -22.21 -5.59
N GLY A 164 -6.91 -23.36 -6.26
CA GLY A 164 -7.81 -24.43 -5.82
C GLY A 164 -7.42 -24.95 -4.44
N ALA A 165 -6.12 -25.18 -4.17
CA ALA A 165 -5.62 -25.61 -2.87
C ALA A 165 -5.85 -24.55 -1.77
N VAL A 166 -5.74 -23.26 -2.09
CA VAL A 166 -6.08 -22.17 -1.14
C VAL A 166 -7.57 -22.15 -0.85
N ARG A 167 -8.44 -22.22 -1.88
CA ARG A 167 -9.90 -22.20 -1.71
C ARG A 167 -10.39 -23.39 -0.88
N GLU A 168 -9.84 -24.60 -1.13
CA GLU A 168 -10.16 -25.79 -0.32
C GLU A 168 -9.75 -25.61 1.15
N ALA A 169 -8.60 -24.98 1.39
CA ALA A 169 -8.06 -24.76 2.74
C ALA A 169 -8.74 -23.63 3.52
N ALA A 170 -9.32 -22.63 2.82
CA ALA A 170 -10.03 -21.49 3.39
C ALA A 170 -11.34 -21.22 2.61
N PRO A 171 -12.36 -22.09 2.75
CA PRO A 171 -13.57 -22.07 1.92
C PRO A 171 -14.42 -20.80 2.11
N GLU A 172 -14.38 -20.18 3.28
CA GLU A 172 -15.21 -19.01 3.62
C GLU A 172 -14.52 -17.67 3.35
N ALA A 173 -13.20 -17.69 3.09
CA ALA A 173 -12.46 -16.45 2.89
C ALA A 173 -12.85 -15.78 1.56
N ARG A 174 -12.98 -14.46 1.56
CA ARG A 174 -13.00 -13.64 0.34
C ARG A 174 -11.61 -13.70 -0.28
N LEU A 175 -11.53 -13.74 -1.62
CA LEU A 175 -10.24 -13.86 -2.32
C LEU A 175 -10.01 -12.70 -3.26
N VAL A 176 -8.80 -12.14 -3.19
CA VAL A 176 -8.22 -11.22 -4.16
C VAL A 176 -6.98 -11.90 -4.75
N VAL A 177 -6.79 -11.82 -6.05
CA VAL A 177 -5.64 -12.41 -6.74
C VAL A 177 -4.76 -11.31 -7.30
N ASP A 178 -3.45 -11.43 -7.12
CA ASP A 178 -2.46 -10.46 -7.60
C ASP A 178 -1.31 -11.19 -8.33
N PRO A 179 -1.33 -11.16 -9.67
CA PRO A 179 -0.26 -11.70 -10.49
C PRO A 179 0.98 -10.81 -10.58
N ASN A 180 0.93 -9.58 -10.10
CA ASN A 180 2.00 -8.58 -10.21
C ASN A 180 2.58 -8.51 -11.64
N GLU A 181 1.76 -8.16 -12.63
CA GLU A 181 2.13 -8.04 -14.03
C GLU A 181 2.52 -9.38 -14.74
N GLY A 182 2.31 -10.52 -14.08
CA GLY A 182 2.81 -11.82 -14.52
C GLY A 182 1.99 -12.53 -15.60
N TRP A 183 0.86 -11.95 -16.07
CA TRP A 183 -0.02 -12.59 -17.05
C TRP A 183 -0.08 -11.82 -18.37
N ASP A 184 -0.52 -12.54 -19.43
CA ASP A 184 -0.90 -11.98 -20.71
C ASP A 184 -2.42 -12.07 -20.92
N LEU A 185 -2.93 -11.47 -22.01
CA LEU A 185 -4.36 -11.48 -22.33
C LEU A 185 -4.91 -12.89 -22.47
N HIS A 186 -4.19 -13.78 -23.16
CA HIS A 186 -4.61 -15.15 -23.40
C HIS A 186 -4.81 -15.91 -22.07
N ARG A 187 -3.87 -15.75 -21.11
CA ARG A 187 -3.98 -16.34 -19.78
C ARG A 187 -5.14 -15.72 -19.01
N LEU A 188 -5.28 -14.40 -19.06
CA LEU A 188 -6.36 -13.68 -18.41
C LEU A 188 -7.72 -14.24 -18.85
N GLU A 189 -7.97 -14.32 -20.15
CA GLU A 189 -9.21 -14.85 -20.71
C GLU A 189 -9.46 -16.33 -20.35
N ASN A 190 -8.43 -17.18 -20.46
CA ASN A 190 -8.54 -18.60 -20.15
C ASN A 190 -8.77 -18.89 -18.65
N LEU A 191 -8.36 -18.01 -17.78
CA LEU A 191 -8.55 -18.16 -16.32
C LEU A 191 -9.88 -17.56 -15.84
N ALA A 192 -10.52 -16.68 -16.59
CA ALA A 192 -11.74 -15.98 -16.18
C ALA A 192 -12.84 -16.91 -15.61
N PRO A 193 -13.23 -18.00 -16.27
CA PRO A 193 -14.26 -18.90 -15.74
C PRO A 193 -13.82 -19.57 -14.42
N PHE A 194 -12.56 -19.98 -14.33
CA PHE A 194 -12.03 -20.63 -13.13
C PHE A 194 -11.92 -19.65 -11.96
N LEU A 195 -11.44 -18.42 -12.18
CA LEU A 195 -11.37 -17.40 -11.13
C LEU A 195 -12.77 -17.05 -10.58
N THR A 196 -13.76 -16.99 -11.48
CA THR A 196 -15.16 -16.79 -11.10
C THR A 196 -15.70 -17.96 -10.27
N GLU A 197 -15.42 -19.22 -10.68
CA GLU A 197 -15.78 -20.43 -9.93
C GLU A 197 -15.14 -20.44 -8.53
N MET A 198 -13.88 -20.00 -8.43
CA MET A 198 -13.18 -19.88 -7.15
C MET A 198 -13.66 -18.70 -6.30
N GLY A 199 -14.60 -17.89 -6.78
CA GLY A 199 -15.14 -16.76 -6.04
C GLY A 199 -14.11 -15.64 -5.81
N VAL A 200 -13.22 -15.41 -6.79
CA VAL A 200 -12.29 -14.26 -6.75
C VAL A 200 -13.08 -12.97 -6.95
N GLU A 201 -12.93 -12.02 -6.03
CA GLU A 201 -13.70 -10.76 -6.02
C GLU A 201 -13.00 -9.62 -6.76
N MET A 202 -11.70 -9.69 -6.93
CA MET A 202 -10.88 -8.68 -7.59
C MET A 202 -9.57 -9.29 -8.10
N LEU A 203 -9.12 -8.80 -9.25
CA LEU A 203 -7.84 -9.13 -9.85
C LEU A 203 -6.97 -7.87 -9.92
N GLU A 204 -5.81 -7.88 -9.22
CA GLU A 204 -4.90 -6.76 -9.16
C GLU A 204 -3.80 -6.90 -10.21
N GLN A 205 -3.56 -5.86 -11.00
CA GLN A 205 -2.51 -5.71 -12.01
C GLN A 205 -2.11 -7.02 -12.73
N PRO A 206 -3.03 -7.62 -13.49
CA PRO A 206 -2.74 -8.93 -14.11
C PRO A 206 -1.69 -8.85 -15.21
N VAL A 207 -1.65 -7.75 -15.95
CA VAL A 207 -0.81 -7.56 -17.13
C VAL A 207 0.22 -6.45 -16.94
N PRO A 208 1.35 -6.48 -17.67
CA PRO A 208 2.38 -5.45 -17.59
C PRO A 208 1.86 -4.06 -17.96
N THR A 209 2.34 -3.02 -17.24
CA THR A 209 1.95 -1.62 -17.44
C THR A 209 2.18 -1.12 -18.87
N HIS A 210 3.26 -1.55 -19.51
CA HIS A 210 3.60 -1.16 -20.90
C HIS A 210 2.71 -1.80 -21.96
N GLY A 211 1.82 -2.73 -21.57
CA GLY A 211 0.93 -3.47 -22.46
C GLY A 211 -0.52 -3.49 -21.98
N ASP A 212 -0.89 -2.72 -20.97
CA ASP A 212 -2.21 -2.76 -20.35
C ASP A 212 -3.35 -2.22 -21.24
N GLU A 213 -3.04 -1.55 -22.37
CA GLU A 213 -4.01 -1.18 -23.41
C GLU A 213 -4.81 -2.37 -23.97
N ILE A 214 -4.29 -3.60 -23.85
CA ILE A 214 -5.02 -4.82 -24.22
C ILE A 214 -6.28 -5.05 -23.40
N LEU A 215 -6.42 -4.40 -22.26
CA LEU A 215 -7.61 -4.45 -21.40
C LEU A 215 -8.75 -3.56 -21.94
N ARG A 216 -8.47 -2.66 -22.89
CA ARG A 216 -9.45 -1.69 -23.40
C ARG A 216 -10.63 -2.41 -24.07
N GLY A 217 -11.81 -2.18 -23.50
CA GLY A 217 -13.04 -2.79 -23.98
C GLY A 217 -13.19 -4.29 -23.65
N LEU A 218 -12.28 -4.85 -22.84
CA LEU A 218 -12.41 -6.21 -22.32
C LEU A 218 -13.56 -6.26 -21.31
N SER A 219 -14.57 -7.07 -21.61
CA SER A 219 -15.61 -7.39 -20.62
C SER A 219 -15.13 -8.56 -19.76
N TYR A 220 -14.58 -8.26 -18.58
CA TYR A 220 -14.09 -9.28 -17.65
C TYR A 220 -15.06 -9.49 -16.49
N PRO A 221 -15.34 -10.73 -16.06
CA PRO A 221 -16.38 -11.00 -15.07
C PRO A 221 -15.99 -10.59 -13.64
N ILE A 222 -14.73 -10.28 -13.42
CA ILE A 222 -14.17 -9.89 -12.11
C ILE A 222 -13.56 -8.51 -12.26
N PRO A 223 -13.82 -7.55 -11.34
CA PRO A 223 -13.20 -6.23 -11.39
C PRO A 223 -11.67 -6.30 -11.44
N ILE A 224 -11.06 -5.53 -12.34
CA ILE A 224 -9.63 -5.41 -12.48
C ILE A 224 -9.16 -4.12 -11.83
N CYS A 225 -8.15 -4.21 -10.95
CA CYS A 225 -7.56 -3.10 -10.21
C CYS A 225 -6.16 -2.76 -10.75
N ALA A 226 -5.92 -1.50 -11.08
CA ALA A 226 -4.59 -1.00 -11.43
C ALA A 226 -3.75 -0.81 -10.15
N ASP A 227 -2.55 -1.40 -10.09
CA ASP A 227 -1.54 -1.14 -9.07
C ASP A 227 -0.34 -0.41 -9.69
N GLU A 228 0.51 -1.12 -10.40
CA GLU A 228 1.69 -0.56 -11.04
C GLU A 228 1.34 0.47 -12.12
N SER A 229 0.15 0.40 -12.69
CA SER A 229 -0.34 1.35 -13.72
C SER A 229 -0.86 2.67 -13.17
N CYS A 230 -1.08 2.79 -11.84
CA CYS A 230 -1.63 3.99 -11.20
C CYS A 230 -0.73 4.47 -10.06
N HIS A 231 -0.07 5.60 -10.23
CA HIS A 231 0.77 6.24 -9.21
C HIS A 231 0.16 7.55 -8.71
N THR A 232 -0.37 8.37 -9.62
CA THR A 232 -0.83 9.73 -9.34
C THR A 232 -2.16 10.03 -10.01
N VAL A 233 -2.76 11.17 -9.70
CA VAL A 233 -3.96 11.68 -10.38
C VAL A 233 -3.76 11.76 -11.91
N ARG A 234 -2.53 12.01 -12.38
CA ARG A 234 -2.23 12.15 -13.82
C ARG A 234 -2.43 10.86 -14.61
N ASP A 235 -2.44 9.72 -13.94
CA ASP A 235 -2.59 8.42 -14.59
C ASP A 235 -4.06 8.08 -14.87
N LEU A 236 -4.99 8.67 -14.12
CA LEU A 236 -6.40 8.26 -14.11
C LEU A 236 -7.06 8.32 -15.49
N ASP A 237 -6.84 9.41 -16.24
CA ASP A 237 -7.48 9.61 -17.55
C ASP A 237 -7.12 8.48 -18.53
N ARG A 238 -5.87 7.97 -18.47
CA ARG A 238 -5.42 6.85 -19.28
C ARG A 238 -6.10 5.54 -18.87
N LEU A 239 -6.39 5.38 -17.59
CA LEU A 239 -6.91 4.13 -17.03
C LEU A 239 -8.42 3.95 -17.23
N VAL A 240 -9.15 5.00 -17.60
CA VAL A 240 -10.58 4.91 -17.92
C VAL A 240 -10.82 3.91 -19.05
N GLY A 241 -11.68 2.91 -18.77
CA GLY A 241 -12.00 1.83 -19.72
C GLY A 241 -10.94 0.73 -19.84
N LEU A 242 -9.89 0.78 -19.01
CA LEU A 242 -8.92 -0.29 -18.84
C LEU A 242 -9.12 -1.03 -17.52
N TYR A 243 -9.39 -0.29 -16.45
CA TYR A 243 -9.51 -0.81 -15.09
C TYR A 243 -10.80 -0.34 -14.43
N ASP A 244 -11.34 -1.16 -13.53
CA ASP A 244 -12.52 -0.84 -12.72
C ASP A 244 -12.14 -0.15 -11.42
N MET A 245 -10.93 -0.39 -10.94
CA MET A 245 -10.42 0.05 -9.64
C MET A 245 -8.97 0.52 -9.75
N VAL A 246 -8.55 1.33 -8.77
CA VAL A 246 -7.15 1.73 -8.60
C VAL A 246 -6.67 1.44 -7.18
N ASN A 247 -5.43 0.95 -7.05
CA ASN A 247 -4.78 0.70 -5.77
C ASN A 247 -3.95 1.91 -5.35
N VAL A 248 -4.40 2.60 -4.31
CA VAL A 248 -3.70 3.75 -3.72
C VAL A 248 -2.66 3.24 -2.73
N LYS A 249 -1.39 3.47 -3.03
CA LYS A 249 -0.24 3.21 -2.13
C LYS A 249 0.53 4.49 -1.89
N LEU A 250 0.81 4.81 -0.64
CA LEU A 250 1.47 6.07 -0.28
C LEU A 250 2.86 6.20 -0.89
N ASP A 251 3.60 5.10 -0.99
CA ASP A 251 4.93 5.07 -1.64
C ASP A 251 4.88 5.37 -3.15
N LYS A 252 3.74 5.13 -3.81
CA LYS A 252 3.54 5.49 -5.22
C LYS A 252 3.09 6.94 -5.36
N THR A 253 2.06 7.31 -4.59
CA THR A 253 1.50 8.66 -4.64
C THR A 253 2.46 9.73 -4.14
N GLY A 254 3.43 9.34 -3.31
CA GLY A 254 4.32 10.27 -2.62
C GLY A 254 3.65 10.96 -1.44
N GLY A 255 3.00 10.18 -0.57
CA GLY A 255 2.46 10.60 0.71
C GLY A 255 0.95 10.66 0.79
N LEU A 256 0.46 10.91 2.00
CA LEU A 256 -0.96 10.97 2.33
C LEU A 256 -1.67 12.12 1.62
N THR A 257 -1.03 13.30 1.53
CA THR A 257 -1.61 14.48 0.87
C THR A 257 -2.00 14.17 -0.57
N ALA A 258 -1.07 13.61 -1.35
CA ALA A 258 -1.33 13.22 -2.74
C ALA A 258 -2.27 12.00 -2.86
N ALA A 259 -2.24 11.09 -1.88
CA ALA A 259 -3.12 9.92 -1.85
C ALA A 259 -4.59 10.31 -1.64
N LEU A 260 -4.87 11.31 -0.81
CA LEU A 260 -6.22 11.87 -0.64
C LEU A 260 -6.71 12.51 -1.95
N ASP A 261 -5.85 13.30 -2.62
CA ASP A 261 -6.19 13.89 -3.93
C ASP A 261 -6.48 12.81 -4.98
N LEU A 262 -5.65 11.75 -5.04
CA LEU A 262 -5.87 10.62 -5.95
C LEU A 262 -7.18 9.90 -5.65
N ALA A 263 -7.48 9.65 -4.38
CA ALA A 263 -8.72 8.98 -3.99
C ALA A 263 -9.96 9.81 -4.36
N ASP A 264 -9.92 11.13 -4.16
CA ASP A 264 -11.02 12.03 -4.54
C ASP A 264 -11.22 12.03 -6.08
N ALA A 265 -10.15 12.17 -6.84
CA ALA A 265 -10.21 12.20 -8.30
C ALA A 265 -10.65 10.84 -8.89
N ALA A 266 -10.15 9.73 -8.35
CA ALA A 266 -10.53 8.39 -8.79
C ALA A 266 -12.02 8.11 -8.55
N CYS A 267 -12.53 8.43 -7.35
CA CYS A 267 -13.96 8.32 -7.05
C CYS A 267 -14.82 9.19 -7.98
N ALA A 268 -14.39 10.43 -8.26
CA ALA A 268 -15.09 11.34 -9.16
C ALA A 268 -15.17 10.81 -10.61
N GLN A 269 -14.16 10.03 -11.03
CA GLN A 269 -14.13 9.37 -12.33
C GLN A 269 -14.80 7.98 -12.33
N GLY A 270 -15.36 7.53 -11.20
CA GLY A 270 -16.10 6.27 -11.09
C GLY A 270 -15.26 5.03 -10.79
N PHE A 271 -13.96 5.18 -10.50
CA PHE A 271 -13.14 4.06 -10.07
C PHE A 271 -13.49 3.59 -8.65
N GLY A 272 -13.51 2.26 -8.45
CA GLY A 272 -13.43 1.69 -7.11
C GLY A 272 -12.02 1.90 -6.53
N LEU A 273 -11.92 1.95 -5.19
CA LEU A 273 -10.62 2.09 -4.53
C LEU A 273 -10.19 0.79 -3.85
N MET A 274 -8.93 0.47 -4.01
CA MET A 274 -8.14 -0.37 -3.12
C MET A 274 -7.14 0.51 -2.40
N VAL A 275 -6.86 0.24 -1.14
CA VAL A 275 -5.77 0.85 -0.39
C VAL A 275 -4.77 -0.25 -0.07
N GLY A 276 -3.58 -0.14 -0.61
CA GLY A 276 -2.53 -1.12 -0.46
C GLY A 276 -1.25 -0.54 0.14
N CYS A 277 -0.29 -1.42 0.31
CA CYS A 277 1.02 -1.07 0.89
C CYS A 277 2.17 -1.82 0.23
N MET A 278 3.39 -1.42 0.58
CA MET A 278 4.58 -2.24 0.48
C MET A 278 4.80 -2.98 1.81
N VAL A 279 5.68 -3.98 1.85
CA VAL A 279 6.03 -4.66 3.11
C VAL A 279 6.85 -3.71 3.96
N ALA A 280 6.27 -3.25 5.06
CA ALA A 280 6.83 -2.23 5.95
C ALA A 280 6.24 -2.36 7.36
N THR A 281 6.63 -1.47 8.28
CA THR A 281 6.11 -1.46 9.64
C THR A 281 4.77 -0.72 9.76
N SER A 282 4.15 -0.81 10.93
CA SER A 282 2.92 -0.07 11.24
C SER A 282 3.03 1.44 11.03
N LEU A 283 4.22 2.03 11.07
CA LEU A 283 4.39 3.46 10.84
C LEU A 283 4.08 3.86 9.39
N ALA A 284 4.42 3.01 8.42
CA ALA A 284 4.05 3.22 7.01
C ALA A 284 2.55 3.02 6.75
N MET A 285 1.93 2.10 7.51
CA MET A 285 0.50 1.77 7.33
C MET A 285 -0.43 2.81 7.99
N ALA A 286 0.00 3.41 9.09
CA ALA A 286 -0.83 4.29 9.91
C ALA A 286 -1.48 5.44 9.10
N PRO A 287 -0.76 6.21 8.25
CA PRO A 287 -1.39 7.25 7.44
C PRO A 287 -2.42 6.70 6.44
N ALA A 288 -2.18 5.51 5.87
CA ALA A 288 -3.08 4.90 4.88
C ALA A 288 -4.44 4.51 5.49
N THR A 289 -4.54 4.38 6.83
CA THR A 289 -5.81 4.11 7.52
C THR A 289 -6.86 5.20 7.30
N LEU A 290 -6.46 6.42 6.94
CA LEU A 290 -7.39 7.50 6.63
C LEU A 290 -8.19 7.26 5.34
N LEU A 291 -7.73 6.37 4.48
CA LEU A 291 -8.39 6.01 3.22
C LEU A 291 -9.35 4.81 3.35
N ILE A 292 -9.33 4.09 4.48
CA ILE A 292 -10.09 2.85 4.71
C ILE A 292 -11.59 3.03 4.44
N GLY A 293 -12.18 4.14 4.89
CA GLY A 293 -13.62 4.40 4.74
C GLY A 293 -14.09 4.57 3.30
N ARG A 294 -13.18 4.70 2.33
CA ARG A 294 -13.45 4.87 0.90
C ARG A 294 -13.11 3.63 0.08
N ALA A 295 -12.35 2.69 0.66
CA ALA A 295 -11.82 1.55 -0.05
C ALA A 295 -12.77 0.37 -0.04
N ARG A 296 -12.93 -0.29 -1.20
CA ARG A 296 -13.62 -1.57 -1.33
C ARG A 296 -12.75 -2.74 -0.86
N VAL A 297 -11.44 -2.63 -1.07
CA VAL A 297 -10.44 -3.61 -0.66
C VAL A 297 -9.33 -2.89 0.11
N ILE A 298 -8.96 -3.44 1.26
CA ILE A 298 -7.88 -2.93 2.10
C ILE A 298 -6.82 -4.02 2.20
N ASP A 299 -5.57 -3.66 1.94
CA ASP A 299 -4.40 -4.54 1.90
C ASP A 299 -3.24 -3.84 2.61
N LEU A 300 -3.35 -3.76 3.94
CA LEU A 300 -2.40 -3.07 4.82
C LEU A 300 -1.74 -4.06 5.80
N ASP A 301 -1.46 -5.27 5.33
CA ASP A 301 -0.90 -6.37 6.11
C ASP A 301 0.63 -6.40 6.19
N GLY A 302 1.30 -5.38 5.65
CA GLY A 302 2.77 -5.31 5.67
C GLY A 302 3.41 -5.68 7.01
N PRO A 303 2.93 -5.15 8.17
CA PRO A 303 3.45 -5.49 9.48
C PRO A 303 3.29 -6.97 9.87
N LEU A 304 2.24 -7.64 9.40
CA LEU A 304 1.98 -9.06 9.71
C LEU A 304 2.98 -10.01 9.01
N LEU A 305 3.68 -9.53 8.00
CA LEU A 305 4.73 -10.29 7.32
C LEU A 305 6.09 -10.19 8.01
N LEU A 306 6.26 -9.23 8.93
CA LEU A 306 7.49 -9.02 9.69
C LEU A 306 7.63 -10.03 10.84
N ARG A 307 8.87 -10.30 11.25
CA ARG A 307 9.14 -11.10 12.46
C ARG A 307 8.70 -10.35 13.71
N GLU A 308 8.92 -9.06 13.73
CA GLU A 308 8.53 -8.12 14.77
C GLU A 308 8.15 -6.80 14.12
N ASP A 309 7.16 -6.13 14.68
CA ASP A 309 6.74 -4.79 14.27
C ASP A 309 7.23 -3.74 15.27
N ARG A 310 7.01 -2.46 14.98
CA ARG A 310 7.29 -1.34 15.91
C ARG A 310 6.43 -1.43 17.17
N ALA A 311 6.95 -0.87 18.24
CA ALA A 311 6.20 -0.61 19.47
C ALA A 311 6.08 0.90 19.72
N PRO A 312 4.88 1.48 19.81
CA PRO A 312 3.60 0.83 19.54
C PRO A 312 3.41 0.51 18.04
N GLY A 313 2.70 -0.56 17.74
CA GLY A 313 2.26 -0.93 16.39
C GLY A 313 0.77 -0.68 16.19
N LEU A 314 0.27 -0.99 14.98
CA LEU A 314 -1.16 -1.10 14.72
C LEU A 314 -1.72 -2.38 15.35
N ASP A 315 -2.98 -2.33 15.75
CA ASP A 315 -3.68 -3.52 16.22
C ASP A 315 -4.36 -4.23 15.05
N PHE A 316 -4.08 -5.54 14.92
CA PHE A 316 -4.66 -6.44 13.95
C PHE A 316 -5.43 -7.53 14.66
N ALA A 317 -6.70 -7.30 14.93
CA ALA A 317 -7.55 -8.24 15.64
C ALA A 317 -8.65 -8.83 14.73
N GLY A 318 -8.74 -10.15 14.64
CA GLY A 318 -9.79 -10.84 13.87
C GLY A 318 -9.78 -10.52 12.37
N GLY A 319 -8.61 -10.37 11.75
CA GLY A 319 -8.45 -10.00 10.34
C GLY A 319 -8.85 -8.54 10.05
N ARG A 320 -8.88 -7.69 11.07
CA ARG A 320 -9.18 -6.26 10.96
C ARG A 320 -8.00 -5.42 11.40
N ILE A 321 -7.74 -4.37 10.65
CA ILE A 321 -6.83 -3.29 11.04
C ILE A 321 -7.59 -2.24 11.83
N HIS A 322 -7.03 -1.79 12.95
CA HIS A 322 -7.56 -0.73 13.79
C HIS A 322 -6.83 0.59 13.52
N PRO A 323 -7.51 1.75 13.70
CA PRO A 323 -6.87 3.06 13.58
C PRO A 323 -5.64 3.19 14.49
N PRO A 324 -4.62 3.97 14.08
CA PRO A 324 -3.42 4.15 14.88
C PRO A 324 -3.69 4.89 16.19
N VAL A 325 -2.95 4.54 17.24
CA VAL A 325 -2.88 5.34 18.47
C VAL A 325 -1.99 6.57 18.24
N PRO A 326 -2.21 7.71 18.95
CA PRO A 326 -1.40 8.94 18.79
C PRO A 326 0.10 8.72 19.01
N ALA A 327 0.48 7.76 19.85
CA ALA A 327 1.88 7.43 20.12
C ALA A 327 2.58 6.76 18.92
N LEU A 328 1.82 6.16 17.98
CA LEU A 328 2.37 5.64 16.74
C LEU A 328 2.46 6.74 15.69
N TRP A 329 1.33 7.40 15.39
CA TRP A 329 1.24 8.40 14.33
C TRP A 329 -0.10 9.15 14.36
N GLY A 330 -0.09 10.43 14.00
CA GLY A 330 -1.30 11.24 13.74
C GLY A 330 -2.15 11.50 14.98
#